data_187a45b17b98e97e8cf305c1e27faef0
#
_entry.id   187a45b17b98e97e8cf305c1e27faef0
#
_cell.length_a   1.000
_cell.length_b   1.000
_cell.length_c   1.000
_cell.angle_alpha   90.00
_cell.angle_beta   90.00
_cell.angle_gamma   90.00
#
_symmetry.space_group_name_H-M   'P 1'
#
loop_
_entity.id
_entity.type
_entity.pdbx_description
1 polymer ?
#
loop_
_entity_poly.entity_id
_entity_poly.type
_entity_poly.pdbx_seq_one_letter_code
_entity_poly.pdbx_strand_id
1 'polypeptide(L)' 'MIVEFLGKDVEFDEVIDEFDSHGPYCIEVEVHGTDNEGFEYSAIGISDGDEITEIDVDSIECIGSPK' A
#
# COMPACT_ATOMS: atom_id res chain seq x y z
N MET A 1 -3.22 -5.59 3.91
CA MET A 1 -4.44 -4.78 3.89
C MET A 1 -5.03 -4.78 2.49
N ILE A 2 -6.28 -5.16 2.35
CA ILE A 2 -6.94 -5.22 1.03
C ILE A 2 -7.73 -3.94 0.80
N VAL A 3 -7.50 -3.32 -0.35
CA VAL A 3 -8.18 -2.09 -0.74
C VAL A 3 -8.79 -2.29 -2.13
N GLU A 4 -10.03 -1.87 -2.31
CA GLU A 4 -10.65 -1.89 -3.64
C GLU A 4 -10.18 -0.68 -4.43
N PHE A 5 -9.65 -0.92 -5.63
CA PHE A 5 -9.16 0.12 -6.53
C PHE A 5 -9.56 -0.20 -7.95
N LEU A 6 -10.38 0.69 -8.55
CA LEU A 6 -10.89 0.54 -9.92
C LEU A 6 -11.57 -0.82 -10.15
N GLY A 7 -12.35 -1.25 -9.17
CA GLY A 7 -13.09 -2.51 -9.24
C GLY A 7 -12.28 -3.76 -8.96
N LYS A 8 -11.04 -3.63 -8.52
CA LYS A 8 -10.14 -4.74 -8.20
C LYS A 8 -9.72 -4.68 -6.73
N ASP A 9 -9.58 -5.84 -6.11
CA ASP A 9 -9.04 -5.93 -4.75
C ASP A 9 -7.52 -6.01 -4.83
N VAL A 10 -6.85 -5.04 -4.22
CA VAL A 10 -5.39 -4.96 -4.16
C VAL A 10 -4.94 -5.25 -2.74
N GLU A 11 -4.08 -6.25 -2.59
CA GLU A 11 -3.49 -6.60 -1.30
C GLU A 11 -2.17 -5.86 -1.14
N PHE A 12 -2.13 -4.89 -0.21
CA PHE A 12 -0.89 -4.18 0.15
C PHE A 12 -0.29 -4.88 1.37
N ASP A 13 0.82 -5.57 1.17
CA ASP A 13 1.46 -6.39 2.19
C ASP A 13 2.96 -6.13 2.35
N GLU A 14 3.52 -5.23 1.55
CA GLU A 14 4.95 -4.95 1.58
C GLU A 14 5.22 -3.47 1.81
N VAL A 15 5.98 -3.16 2.85
CA VAL A 15 6.45 -1.80 3.12
C VAL A 15 7.81 -1.64 2.46
N ILE A 16 7.92 -0.67 1.54
CA ILE A 16 9.13 -0.42 0.76
C ILE A 16 10.00 0.63 1.44
N ASP A 17 9.39 1.68 1.97
CA ASP A 17 10.11 2.80 2.56
C ASP A 17 9.25 3.45 3.65
N GLU A 18 9.91 4.13 4.58
CA GLU A 18 9.26 4.91 5.62
C GLU A 18 9.67 6.36 5.43
N PHE A 19 8.69 7.27 5.43
CA PHE A 19 8.95 8.68 5.19
C PHE A 19 9.03 9.49 6.47
N ASP A 20 7.92 9.53 7.22
CA ASP A 20 7.78 10.33 8.41
C ASP A 20 7.12 9.53 9.52
N SER A 21 7.52 9.81 10.74
CA SER A 21 6.89 9.22 11.92
C SER A 21 6.17 10.33 12.69
N HIS A 22 4.87 10.15 12.89
CA HIS A 22 4.02 11.07 13.66
C HIS A 22 3.72 10.50 15.04
N GLY A 23 4.62 9.64 15.52
CA GLY A 23 4.48 8.94 16.79
C GLY A 23 4.77 7.46 16.58
N PRO A 24 4.77 6.65 17.67
CA PRO A 24 5.16 5.24 17.60
C PRO A 24 4.17 4.37 16.82
N TYR A 25 2.95 4.85 16.59
CA TYR A 25 1.90 4.07 15.92
C TYR A 25 1.35 4.75 14.67
N CYS A 26 2.04 5.76 14.16
CA CYS A 26 1.60 6.50 12.98
C CYS A 26 2.81 6.84 12.12
N ILE A 27 3.18 5.90 11.26
CA ILE A 27 4.35 6.01 10.40
C ILE A 27 3.86 6.08 8.96
N GLU A 28 4.25 7.14 8.24
CA GLU A 28 3.93 7.26 6.83
C GLU A 28 4.87 6.41 6.01
N VAL A 29 4.34 5.53 5.19
CA VAL A 29 5.11 4.52 4.48
C VAL A 29 4.72 4.47 3.00
N GLU A 30 5.68 4.07 2.17
CA GLU A 30 5.40 3.62 0.82
C GLU A 30 5.13 2.13 0.88
N VAL A 31 4.04 1.68 0.28
CA VAL A 31 3.66 0.27 0.28
C VAL A 31 3.47 -0.23 -1.14
N HIS A 32 3.73 -1.51 -1.35
CA HIS A 32 3.47 -2.18 -2.60
C HIS A 32 2.49 -3.33 -2.38
N GLY A 33 1.68 -3.58 -3.40
CA GLY A 33 0.71 -4.65 -3.36
C GLY A 33 0.43 -5.21 -4.74
N THR A 34 -0.38 -6.25 -4.78
CA THR A 34 -0.78 -6.91 -6.03
C THR A 34 -2.28 -7.17 -6.01
N ASP A 35 -2.89 -7.20 -7.19
CA ASP A 35 -4.26 -7.67 -7.34
C ASP A 35 -4.27 -9.16 -7.68
N ASN A 36 -5.46 -9.72 -7.86
CA ASN A 36 -5.61 -11.15 -8.17
C ASN A 36 -5.23 -11.52 -9.60
N GLU A 37 -4.93 -10.53 -10.44
CA GLU A 37 -4.47 -10.74 -11.81
C GLU A 37 -2.95 -10.62 -11.94
N GLY A 38 -2.27 -10.23 -10.86
CA GLY A 38 -0.82 -10.09 -10.84
C GLY A 38 -0.29 -8.70 -11.18
N PHE A 39 -1.17 -7.72 -11.36
CA PHE A 39 -0.73 -6.33 -11.50
C PHE A 39 -0.16 -5.82 -10.18
N GLU A 40 0.92 -5.07 -10.27
CA GLU A 40 1.58 -4.48 -9.10
C GLU A 40 1.21 -3.01 -8.94
N TYR A 41 1.06 -2.60 -7.69
CA TYR A 41 0.66 -1.23 -7.34
C TYR A 41 1.56 -0.68 -6.25
N SER A 42 1.70 0.65 -6.25
CA SER A 42 2.32 1.36 -5.13
C SER A 42 1.30 2.34 -4.55
N ALA A 43 1.47 2.67 -3.29
CA ALA A 43 0.61 3.63 -2.60
C ALA A 43 1.35 4.20 -1.40
N ILE A 44 0.82 5.28 -0.87
CA ILE A 44 1.25 5.83 0.42
C ILE A 44 0.22 5.38 1.46
N GLY A 45 0.71 4.89 2.57
CA GLY A 45 -0.13 4.42 3.65
C GLY A 45 0.42 4.78 5.02
N ILE A 46 -0.28 4.33 6.04
CA ILE A 46 0.10 4.51 7.44
C ILE A 46 0.31 3.12 8.03
N SER A 47 1.39 2.99 8.80
CA SER A 47 1.70 1.77 9.55
C SER A 47 1.73 2.08 11.03
N ASP A 48 1.36 1.09 11.84
CA ASP A 48 1.48 1.18 13.30
C ASP A 48 2.81 0.58 13.82
N GLY A 49 3.70 0.23 12.91
CA GLY A 49 4.97 -0.42 13.23
C GLY A 49 4.97 -1.92 12.97
N ASP A 50 3.80 -2.55 13.00
CA ASP A 50 3.64 -3.99 12.77
C ASP A 50 2.91 -4.26 11.45
N GLU A 51 1.86 -3.47 11.17
CA GLU A 51 1.06 -3.68 9.97
C GLU A 51 0.59 -2.34 9.38
N ILE A 52 0.15 -2.40 8.14
CA ILE A 52 -0.42 -1.25 7.44
C ILE A 52 -1.86 -1.08 7.93
N THR A 53 -2.19 0.12 8.43
CA THR A 53 -3.51 0.40 9.00
C THR A 53 -4.40 1.24 8.10
N GLU A 54 -3.80 2.01 7.18
CA GLU A 54 -4.54 2.86 6.24
C GLU A 54 -3.79 2.94 4.92
N ILE A 55 -4.53 3.12 3.84
CA ILE A 55 -3.98 3.39 2.50
C ILE A 55 -4.66 4.65 1.96
N ASP A 56 -3.86 5.58 1.46
CA ASP A 56 -4.37 6.73 0.73
C ASP A 56 -4.73 6.28 -0.69
N VAL A 57 -6.03 6.10 -0.93
CA VAL A 57 -6.52 5.59 -2.23
C VAL A 57 -6.18 6.52 -3.40
N ASP A 58 -6.02 7.81 -3.15
CA ASP A 58 -5.66 8.78 -4.19
C ASP A 58 -4.19 8.65 -4.60
N SER A 59 -3.37 7.97 -3.81
CA SER A 59 -1.95 7.76 -4.10
C SER A 59 -1.68 6.45 -4.83
N ILE A 60 -2.68 5.60 -5.01
CA ILE A 60 -2.48 4.28 -5.62
C ILE A 60 -2.14 4.41 -7.10
N GLU A 61 -1.04 3.79 -7.52
CA GLU A 61 -0.60 3.75 -8.90
C GLU A 61 -0.27 2.32 -9.30
N CYS A 62 -0.63 1.96 -10.54
CA CYS A 62 -0.20 0.69 -11.10
C CYS A 62 1.23 0.85 -11.62
N ILE A 63 2.16 0.05 -11.09
CA ILE A 63 3.59 0.16 -11.39
C ILE A 63 4.12 -1.03 -12.19
N GLY A 64 3.35 -2.09 -12.36
CA GLY A 64 3.78 -3.24 -13.11
C GLY A 64 2.61 -4.08 -13.59
N SER A 65 2.83 -4.82 -14.66
CA SER A 65 1.84 -5.74 -15.21
C SER A 65 2.32 -7.18 -15.08
N PRO A 66 1.41 -8.15 -15.06
CA PRO A 66 1.78 -9.56 -15.01
C PRO A 66 2.52 -9.95 -16.29
N LYS A 67 3.48 -10.83 -16.10
CA LYS A 67 4.23 -11.38 -17.24
C LYS A 67 3.50 -12.54 -17.86
#